data_a7507fde52eff47d3b41ab9f9231107b
#
_entry.id   a7507fde52eff47d3b41ab9f9231107b
#
_cell.length_a   1.000
_cell.length_b   1.000
_cell.length_c   1.000
_cell.angle_alpha   90.00
_cell.angle_beta   90.00
_cell.angle_gamma   90.00
#
_symmetry.space_group_name_H-M   'P 1'
#
loop_
_entity.id
_entity.type
_entity.pdbx_description
1 polymer ?
#
loop_
_entity_poly.entity_id
_entity_poly.type
_entity_poly.pdbx_seq_one_letter_code
_entity_poly.pdbx_strand_id
1 'polypeptide(L)'
;MHVRHRSPALLLAILVLATAAGCADPVRPTASAAPSVVPEPTASASAPGSAAPAPASAGPLGSAPTLALEPVVDGLSQPVDIAWRAEDPTSLFVVEQGGRIRIVRDGALVETPFLDISGIVTAGGEQGLLGMAFAPDDAGRRFFVYYTALDGDQVVASFATRADDRDRAVPESEVILLKMPDEFGNHNGGGLAFGPDGYLYISTGDGGGGGDPLDSGRRLDTLLAKILRIDTDAEPGADPPYAIPADNPFVGTDGARQEIWLTGLRNPWRIRFDRATGDLWIGDVGQGQREEIDVARAGVGGLDFGWNVMEGSSCFRDGDDCLTDDLTLPVTEYGHDEGCSVTGGAVYRGEAQPALRGWYVLSDYCSGRFWVLDPARDELAPPLFAMNSQRSISAIAEDAAGELYATDHGNGELVRIVVEGG
;
A
#
# COMPACT_ATOMS: atom_id res chain seq x y z
N MET A 1 19.33 58.73 -19.88
CA MET A 1 20.73 58.48 -20.27
C MET A 1 20.93 57.00 -20.16
N HIS A 2 20.69 56.32 -21.23
CA HIS A 2 21.58 55.65 -22.20
C HIS A 2 22.62 54.77 -21.48
N VAL A 3 22.73 53.47 -21.73
CA VAL A 3 23.14 52.79 -22.93
C VAL A 3 22.74 51.31 -22.91
N ARG A 4 22.18 50.83 -24.04
CA ARG A 4 21.98 49.41 -24.38
C ARG A 4 23.29 48.82 -24.92
N HIS A 5 23.63 47.60 -24.54
CA HIS A 5 24.54 46.79 -25.36
C HIS A 5 23.89 45.44 -25.72
N ARG A 6 23.71 45.28 -27.01
CA ARG A 6 23.44 44.00 -27.69
C ARG A 6 24.79 43.41 -28.11
N SER A 7 24.91 42.10 -28.08
CA SER A 7 25.93 41.36 -28.85
C SER A 7 25.38 40.04 -29.40
N PRO A 8 25.89 39.60 -30.54
CA PRO A 8 25.14 38.77 -31.44
C PRO A 8 25.47 37.24 -31.37
N ALA A 9 24.56 36.49 -31.94
CA ALA A 9 24.64 35.05 -32.13
C ALA A 9 25.74 34.68 -33.16
N LEU A 10 26.41 33.58 -32.95
CA LEU A 10 27.24 32.88 -33.93
C LEU A 10 26.69 31.48 -34.19
N LEU A 11 26.08 31.29 -35.37
CA LEU A 11 25.76 29.99 -35.92
C LEU A 11 27.04 29.35 -36.51
N LEU A 12 27.27 28.09 -36.17
CA LEU A 12 28.22 27.23 -36.88
C LEU A 12 27.50 26.00 -37.42
N ALA A 13 27.35 25.98 -38.74
CA ALA A 13 26.85 24.84 -39.49
C ALA A 13 28.03 23.91 -39.85
N ILE A 14 27.94 22.66 -39.52
CA ILE A 14 28.86 21.63 -40.02
C ILE A 14 28.10 20.67 -40.92
N LEU A 15 28.53 20.67 -42.16
CA LEU A 15 28.12 19.81 -43.25
C LEU A 15 28.96 18.53 -43.22
N VAL A 16 28.35 17.34 -43.21
CA VAL A 16 29.05 16.07 -43.40
C VAL A 16 28.47 15.35 -44.61
N LEU A 17 29.38 15.14 -45.57
CA LEU A 17 29.14 14.41 -46.84
C LEU A 17 28.97 12.91 -46.57
N ALA A 18 28.01 12.33 -47.29
CA ALA A 18 27.85 10.89 -47.48
C ALA A 18 28.76 10.40 -48.62
N THR A 19 29.44 9.29 -48.38
CA THR A 19 30.02 8.49 -49.51
C THR A 19 29.49 7.06 -49.43
N ALA A 20 28.81 6.66 -50.46
CA ALA A 20 28.38 5.30 -50.75
C ALA A 20 29.52 4.54 -51.44
N ALA A 21 29.76 3.30 -51.04
CA ALA A 21 30.46 2.31 -51.89
C ALA A 21 29.83 0.93 -51.65
N GLY A 22 29.29 0.39 -52.72
CA GLY A 22 28.75 -0.95 -52.80
C GLY A 22 29.81 -1.96 -53.27
N CYS A 23 29.41 -3.23 -53.23
CA CYS A 23 29.83 -4.42 -54.02
C CYS A 23 29.85 -5.62 -53.06
N ALA A 24 29.02 -6.54 -53.29
CA ALA A 24 28.86 -7.70 -54.15
C ALA A 24 29.07 -9.02 -53.39
N ASP A 25 28.04 -9.86 -53.46
CA ASP A 25 28.03 -11.26 -52.99
C ASP A 25 29.04 -12.18 -53.73
N PRO A 26 29.39 -13.31 -53.13
CA PRO A 26 29.31 -14.55 -53.90
C PRO A 26 28.60 -15.72 -53.15
N VAL A 27 27.73 -16.29 -53.89
CA VAL A 27 27.22 -17.66 -54.12
C VAL A 27 27.79 -18.82 -53.26
N ARG A 28 26.83 -19.58 -52.73
CA ARG A 28 26.69 -20.91 -52.14
C ARG A 28 27.63 -22.03 -52.68
N PRO A 29 27.82 -23.08 -51.82
CA PRO A 29 27.07 -24.31 -52.11
C PRO A 29 26.44 -25.01 -50.91
N THR A 30 25.35 -25.68 -51.23
CA THR A 30 24.54 -26.58 -50.42
C THR A 30 25.27 -27.87 -50.04
N ALA A 31 25.14 -28.26 -48.76
CA ALA A 31 25.32 -29.66 -48.35
C ALA A 31 24.16 -30.07 -47.45
N SER A 32 23.42 -31.06 -47.90
CA SER A 32 22.37 -31.80 -47.22
C SER A 32 22.96 -32.61 -46.08
N ALA A 33 22.46 -32.45 -44.86
CA ALA A 33 22.70 -33.38 -43.77
C ALA A 33 21.35 -33.83 -43.20
N ALA A 34 21.21 -35.13 -43.01
CA ALA A 34 20.03 -35.82 -42.51
C ALA A 34 19.70 -35.44 -41.04
N PRO A 35 18.41 -35.57 -40.63
CA PRO A 35 17.99 -35.21 -39.26
C PRO A 35 18.52 -36.22 -38.23
N SER A 36 19.27 -35.71 -37.29
CA SER A 36 19.57 -36.42 -36.01
C SER A 36 18.37 -36.34 -35.09
N VAL A 37 17.84 -37.50 -34.74
CA VAL A 37 16.80 -37.65 -33.72
C VAL A 37 17.40 -37.31 -32.36
N VAL A 38 16.99 -36.22 -31.75
CA VAL A 38 17.25 -35.91 -30.35
C VAL A 38 16.16 -36.59 -29.51
N PRO A 39 16.51 -37.38 -28.49
CA PRO A 39 15.50 -37.95 -27.60
C PRO A 39 14.84 -36.83 -26.77
N GLU A 40 13.49 -36.82 -26.75
CA GLU A 40 12.69 -35.98 -25.85
C GLU A 40 13.09 -36.20 -24.40
N PRO A 41 13.23 -35.15 -23.57
CA PRO A 41 13.34 -35.31 -22.14
C PRO A 41 12.02 -35.82 -21.57
N THR A 42 12.04 -36.98 -20.96
CA THR A 42 10.91 -37.50 -20.17
C THR A 42 10.54 -36.49 -19.10
N ALA A 43 9.34 -35.95 -19.22
CA ALA A 43 8.73 -35.12 -18.19
C ALA A 43 8.62 -35.94 -16.90
N SER A 44 9.41 -35.53 -15.89
CA SER A 44 9.23 -36.00 -14.52
C SER A 44 7.90 -35.42 -14.01
N ALA A 45 6.94 -36.28 -13.76
CA ALA A 45 5.68 -35.89 -13.16
C ALA A 45 5.95 -35.33 -11.76
N SER A 46 5.86 -34.02 -11.60
CA SER A 46 5.75 -33.38 -10.30
C SER A 46 4.48 -33.89 -9.63
N ALA A 47 4.60 -34.39 -8.40
CA ALA A 47 3.46 -34.77 -7.58
C ALA A 47 2.52 -33.56 -7.43
N PRO A 48 1.19 -33.74 -7.43
CA PRO A 48 0.28 -32.64 -7.19
C PRO A 48 0.54 -32.09 -5.78
N GLY A 49 0.97 -30.81 -5.73
CA GLY A 49 1.03 -30.08 -4.48
C GLY A 49 -0.38 -30.11 -3.85
N SER A 50 -0.42 -30.48 -2.57
CA SER A 50 -1.66 -30.44 -1.78
C SER A 50 -2.18 -29.02 -1.83
N ALA A 51 -3.25 -28.77 -2.57
CA ALA A 51 -3.98 -27.52 -2.50
C ALA A 51 -4.40 -27.32 -1.04
N ALA A 52 -4.06 -26.16 -0.49
CA ALA A 52 -4.62 -25.75 0.80
C ALA A 52 -6.15 -25.86 0.72
N PRO A 53 -6.83 -26.34 1.76
CA PRO A 53 -8.28 -26.40 1.76
C PRO A 53 -8.82 -24.99 1.52
N ALA A 54 -9.73 -24.83 0.55
CA ALA A 54 -10.44 -23.58 0.34
C ALA A 54 -11.05 -23.14 1.69
N PRO A 55 -10.93 -21.85 2.06
CA PRO A 55 -11.51 -21.35 3.30
C PRO A 55 -12.99 -21.74 3.32
N ALA A 56 -13.42 -22.33 4.42
CA ALA A 56 -14.82 -22.67 4.62
C ALA A 56 -15.64 -21.39 4.42
N SER A 57 -16.59 -21.40 3.50
CA SER A 57 -17.50 -20.27 3.29
C SER A 57 -18.16 -19.98 4.64
N ALA A 58 -17.84 -18.85 5.23
CA ALA A 58 -18.53 -18.38 6.41
C ALA A 58 -20.01 -18.28 6.04
N GLY A 59 -20.89 -18.81 6.88
CA GLY A 59 -22.33 -18.61 6.69
C GLY A 59 -22.68 -17.12 6.73
N PRO A 60 -23.88 -16.72 6.30
CA PRO A 60 -24.28 -15.34 6.26
C PRO A 60 -24.06 -14.68 7.63
N LEU A 61 -23.47 -13.48 7.64
CA LEU A 61 -23.28 -12.69 8.85
C LEU A 61 -24.65 -12.35 9.46
N GLY A 62 -24.71 -12.21 10.77
CA GLY A 62 -25.90 -11.76 11.48
C GLY A 62 -26.30 -10.32 11.13
N SER A 63 -27.09 -9.69 11.99
CA SER A 63 -27.35 -8.25 11.88
C SER A 63 -26.07 -7.46 12.15
N ALA A 64 -25.90 -6.30 11.47
CA ALA A 64 -24.78 -5.40 11.69
C ALA A 64 -24.63 -5.03 13.20
N PRO A 65 -23.45 -5.19 13.79
CA PRO A 65 -23.23 -4.83 15.19
C PRO A 65 -23.16 -3.30 15.36
N THR A 66 -23.63 -2.81 16.50
CA THR A 66 -23.31 -1.46 16.94
C THR A 66 -21.94 -1.50 17.65
N LEU A 67 -21.08 -0.53 17.32
CA LEU A 67 -19.74 -0.46 17.85
C LEU A 67 -19.61 0.55 18.99
N ALA A 68 -18.59 0.35 19.82
CA ALA A 68 -18.11 1.31 20.80
C ALA A 68 -16.57 1.33 20.81
N LEU A 69 -15.99 2.38 21.39
CA LEU A 69 -14.54 2.50 21.54
C LEU A 69 -14.17 2.48 23.03
N GLU A 70 -13.23 1.60 23.38
CA GLU A 70 -12.63 1.53 24.70
C GLU A 70 -11.25 2.18 24.69
N PRO A 71 -10.97 3.22 25.50
CA PRO A 71 -9.64 3.80 25.60
C PRO A 71 -8.61 2.77 26.06
N VAL A 72 -7.45 2.74 25.41
CA VAL A 72 -6.32 1.88 25.78
C VAL A 72 -5.20 2.72 26.37
N VAL A 73 -4.75 3.75 25.67
CA VAL A 73 -3.70 4.65 26.13
C VAL A 73 -3.84 6.02 25.46
N ASP A 74 -3.44 7.05 26.17
CA ASP A 74 -3.27 8.43 25.69
C ASP A 74 -1.79 8.84 25.63
N GLY A 75 -1.52 10.10 25.25
CA GLY A 75 -0.18 10.67 25.23
C GLY A 75 0.66 10.32 24.00
N LEU A 76 0.04 9.77 22.96
CA LEU A 76 0.64 9.63 21.63
C LEU A 76 0.64 10.99 20.88
N SER A 77 1.58 11.17 19.96
CA SER A 77 1.67 12.39 19.15
C SER A 77 1.26 12.12 17.71
N GLN A 78 0.04 12.51 17.34
CA GLN A 78 -0.48 12.32 15.98
C GLN A 78 -0.27 10.88 15.47
N PRO A 79 -0.85 9.87 16.16
CA PRO A 79 -0.68 8.48 15.75
C PRO A 79 -1.38 8.22 14.40
N VAL A 80 -0.73 7.48 13.50
CA VAL A 80 -1.21 7.27 12.13
C VAL A 80 -1.23 5.82 11.67
N ASP A 81 -0.54 4.89 12.34
CA ASP A 81 -0.60 3.47 12.00
C ASP A 81 -0.31 2.59 13.23
N ILE A 82 -0.66 1.30 13.11
CA ILE A 82 -0.48 0.28 14.15
C ILE A 82 0.08 -0.98 13.50
N ALA A 83 1.11 -1.54 14.13
CA ALA A 83 1.64 -2.85 13.76
C ALA A 83 1.87 -3.72 15.01
N TRP A 84 2.07 -5.00 14.80
CA TRP A 84 2.44 -5.97 15.83
C TRP A 84 3.48 -6.96 15.25
N ARG A 85 4.15 -7.68 16.15
CA ARG A 85 5.10 -8.74 15.76
C ARG A 85 4.74 -10.06 16.46
N ALA A 86 4.96 -11.17 15.76
CA ALA A 86 4.53 -12.49 16.23
C ALA A 86 5.20 -12.92 17.54
N GLU A 87 6.44 -12.49 17.78
CA GLU A 87 7.23 -12.84 18.95
C GLU A 87 6.83 -12.08 20.23
N ASP A 88 6.03 -11.03 20.10
CA ASP A 88 5.54 -10.22 21.20
C ASP A 88 4.08 -9.84 20.97
N PRO A 89 3.16 -10.80 21.15
CA PRO A 89 1.74 -10.61 20.83
C PRO A 89 1.02 -9.65 21.78
N THR A 90 1.65 -9.22 22.86
CA THR A 90 1.09 -8.29 23.85
C THR A 90 1.44 -6.84 23.56
N SER A 91 2.30 -6.58 22.58
CA SER A 91 2.75 -5.24 22.23
C SER A 91 2.18 -4.79 20.90
N LEU A 92 1.70 -3.55 20.87
CA LEU A 92 1.37 -2.80 19.67
C LEU A 92 2.43 -1.74 19.42
N PHE A 93 2.83 -1.58 18.16
CA PHE A 93 3.76 -0.57 17.70
C PHE A 93 2.95 0.51 17.01
N VAL A 94 2.91 1.71 17.59
CA VAL A 94 2.12 2.82 17.10
C VAL A 94 3.05 3.82 16.41
N VAL A 95 2.76 4.11 15.15
CA VAL A 95 3.49 5.08 14.34
C VAL A 95 2.98 6.47 14.64
N GLU A 96 3.88 7.35 15.08
CA GLU A 96 3.62 8.79 15.25
C GLU A 96 4.11 9.53 14.00
N GLN A 97 3.26 10.37 13.41
CA GLN A 97 3.51 11.09 12.15
C GLN A 97 4.83 11.86 12.16
N GLY A 98 5.22 12.38 13.32
CA GLY A 98 6.44 13.16 13.51
C GLY A 98 7.77 12.38 13.43
N GLY A 99 7.74 11.09 13.07
CA GLY A 99 8.96 10.29 12.87
C GLY A 99 9.33 9.39 14.04
N ARG A 100 8.36 9.01 14.91
CA ARG A 100 8.59 8.07 16.01
C ARG A 100 7.70 6.85 15.89
N ILE A 101 8.16 5.74 16.45
CA ILE A 101 7.35 4.54 16.69
C ILE A 101 7.36 4.29 18.19
N ARG A 102 6.16 4.17 18.77
CA ARG A 102 5.95 3.93 20.20
C ARG A 102 5.50 2.50 20.45
N ILE A 103 5.84 1.96 21.61
CA ILE A 103 5.33 0.65 22.06
C ILE A 103 4.23 0.90 23.08
N VAL A 104 3.08 0.25 22.85
CA VAL A 104 2.02 0.10 23.86
C VAL A 104 2.00 -1.37 24.26
N ARG A 105 2.26 -1.65 25.55
CA ARG A 105 2.32 -3.00 26.08
C ARG A 105 1.42 -3.11 27.32
N ASP A 106 0.57 -4.13 27.35
CA ASP A 106 -0.38 -4.37 28.46
C ASP A 106 -1.23 -3.12 28.77
N GLY A 107 -1.63 -2.36 27.74
CA GLY A 107 -2.41 -1.13 27.88
C GLY A 107 -1.63 0.08 28.41
N ALA A 108 -0.30 0.03 28.44
CA ALA A 108 0.55 1.13 28.89
C ALA A 108 1.56 1.57 27.82
N LEU A 109 1.79 2.88 27.71
CA LEU A 109 2.78 3.45 26.81
C LEU A 109 4.19 3.26 27.40
N VAL A 110 5.07 2.60 26.63
CA VAL A 110 6.49 2.49 26.98
C VAL A 110 7.15 3.85 26.83
N GLU A 111 7.86 4.32 27.86
CA GLU A 111 8.41 5.68 27.92
C GLU A 111 9.33 5.99 26.76
N THR A 112 10.24 5.09 26.43
CA THR A 112 11.22 5.33 25.36
C THR A 112 10.70 4.78 24.03
N PRO A 113 10.75 5.58 22.94
CA PRO A 113 10.30 5.14 21.63
C PRO A 113 11.10 3.93 21.11
N PHE A 114 10.43 3.06 20.35
CA PHE A 114 11.06 1.96 19.63
C PHE A 114 12.03 2.46 18.57
N LEU A 115 11.57 3.44 17.75
CA LEU A 115 12.35 4.14 16.73
C LEU A 115 12.15 5.65 16.89
N ASP A 116 13.20 6.43 16.66
CA ASP A 116 13.12 7.89 16.48
C ASP A 116 13.97 8.28 15.28
N ILE A 117 13.32 8.63 14.18
CA ILE A 117 13.91 9.16 12.95
C ILE A 117 13.37 10.55 12.62
N SER A 118 12.85 11.27 13.62
CA SER A 118 12.28 12.60 13.45
C SER A 118 13.25 13.62 12.82
N GLY A 119 14.56 13.35 12.87
CA GLY A 119 15.59 14.18 12.24
C GLY A 119 15.69 14.07 10.72
N ILE A 120 15.06 13.06 10.10
CA ILE A 120 15.10 12.83 8.64
C ILE A 120 13.71 12.83 8.00
N VAL A 121 12.65 13.03 8.80
CA VAL A 121 11.25 13.03 8.36
C VAL A 121 10.71 14.45 8.25
N THR A 122 10.08 14.77 7.12
CA THR A 122 9.21 15.93 6.97
C THR A 122 7.81 15.53 7.41
N ALA A 123 7.21 16.25 8.37
CA ALA A 123 5.89 15.93 8.91
C ALA A 123 4.95 17.13 8.87
N GLY A 124 3.68 16.88 8.57
CA GLY A 124 2.59 17.87 8.54
C GLY A 124 1.70 17.69 7.31
N GLY A 125 0.42 18.02 7.45
CA GLY A 125 -0.57 17.64 6.45
C GLY A 125 -0.64 16.11 6.35
N GLU A 126 -0.40 15.55 5.15
CA GLU A 126 -0.31 14.11 4.93
C GLU A 126 1.12 13.56 5.01
N GLN A 127 2.13 14.43 4.99
CA GLN A 127 3.55 14.04 5.08
C GLN A 127 3.92 13.59 6.49
N GLY A 128 4.85 12.64 6.59
CA GLY A 128 5.30 12.12 7.87
C GLY A 128 5.96 10.75 7.80
N LEU A 129 6.15 10.15 8.97
CA LEU A 129 6.29 8.71 9.10
C LEU A 129 4.88 8.11 9.07
N LEU A 130 4.55 7.36 8.00
CA LEU A 130 3.17 7.06 7.66
C LEU A 130 2.78 5.60 7.90
N GLY A 131 3.70 4.66 7.82
CA GLY A 131 3.39 3.25 8.00
C GLY A 131 4.58 2.42 8.44
N MET A 132 4.30 1.24 8.99
CA MET A 132 5.30 0.23 9.29
C MET A 132 4.77 -1.19 9.12
N ALA A 133 5.70 -2.12 8.86
CA ALA A 133 5.43 -3.55 8.86
C ALA A 133 6.65 -4.33 9.35
N PHE A 134 6.45 -5.37 10.18
CA PHE A 134 7.51 -6.29 10.54
C PHE A 134 7.67 -7.39 9.48
N ALA A 135 8.92 -7.78 9.19
CA ALA A 135 9.18 -8.94 8.35
C ALA A 135 8.65 -10.22 9.01
N PRO A 136 7.85 -11.04 8.32
CA PRO A 136 7.18 -12.19 8.94
C PRO A 136 8.16 -13.28 9.37
N ASP A 137 9.31 -13.44 8.68
CA ASP A 137 10.23 -14.56 8.88
C ASP A 137 11.49 -14.20 9.66
N ASP A 138 11.61 -12.97 10.15
CA ASP A 138 12.83 -12.46 10.78
C ASP A 138 12.73 -12.32 12.31
N ALA A 139 11.76 -12.99 12.91
CA ALA A 139 11.55 -12.95 14.37
C ALA A 139 11.52 -11.51 14.92
N GLY A 140 10.92 -10.56 14.15
CA GLY A 140 10.81 -9.15 14.51
C GLY A 140 12.14 -8.40 14.56
N ARG A 141 13.19 -8.89 13.88
CA ARG A 141 14.50 -8.23 13.84
C ARG A 141 14.60 -7.16 12.77
N ARG A 142 13.90 -7.32 11.67
CA ARG A 142 13.82 -6.38 10.57
C ARG A 142 12.38 -5.89 10.43
N PHE A 143 12.23 -4.59 10.19
CA PHE A 143 10.95 -3.98 9.92
C PHE A 143 11.12 -2.90 8.86
N PHE A 144 10.01 -2.53 8.25
CA PHE A 144 9.96 -1.58 7.15
C PHE A 144 9.12 -0.39 7.58
N VAL A 145 9.50 0.78 7.08
CA VAL A 145 8.75 2.02 7.29
C VAL A 145 8.56 2.75 5.97
N TYR A 146 7.46 3.50 5.90
CA TYR A 146 7.20 4.45 4.84
C TYR A 146 7.23 5.86 5.44
N TYR A 147 8.03 6.76 4.87
CA TYR A 147 8.11 8.11 5.37
C TYR A 147 8.38 9.15 4.26
N THR A 148 8.03 10.41 4.53
CA THR A 148 8.41 11.56 3.69
C THR A 148 9.75 12.08 4.14
N ALA A 149 10.75 12.08 3.26
CA ALA A 149 12.09 12.61 3.53
C ALA A 149 12.12 14.14 3.58
N LEU A 150 13.25 14.72 4.01
CA LEU A 150 13.41 16.18 4.13
C LEU A 150 13.32 16.95 2.80
N ASP A 151 13.54 16.26 1.68
CA ASP A 151 13.39 16.81 0.32
C ASP A 151 11.98 16.67 -0.25
N GLY A 152 11.07 16.06 0.49
CA GLY A 152 9.67 15.84 0.10
C GLY A 152 9.41 14.47 -0.55
N ASP A 153 10.46 13.77 -0.96
CA ASP A 153 10.33 12.46 -1.60
C ASP A 153 9.77 11.40 -0.65
N GLN A 154 8.98 10.48 -1.18
CA GLN A 154 8.49 9.33 -0.44
C GLN A 154 9.55 8.23 -0.39
N VAL A 155 9.78 7.67 0.79
CA VAL A 155 10.81 6.66 1.04
C VAL A 155 10.22 5.43 1.70
N VAL A 156 10.56 4.25 1.17
CA VAL A 156 10.39 2.97 1.85
C VAL A 156 11.76 2.47 2.26
N ALA A 157 11.95 2.24 3.55
CA ALA A 157 13.23 1.77 4.08
C ALA A 157 13.05 0.64 5.08
N SER A 158 14.05 -0.22 5.20
CA SER A 158 14.14 -1.21 6.26
C SER A 158 15.07 -0.75 7.36
N PHE A 159 14.76 -1.18 8.58
CA PHE A 159 15.56 -0.98 9.78
C PHE A 159 15.72 -2.29 10.55
N ALA A 160 16.77 -2.38 11.36
CA ALA A 160 17.00 -3.49 12.28
C ALA A 160 16.64 -3.14 13.72
N THR A 161 16.17 -4.13 14.49
CA THR A 161 16.10 -4.02 15.94
C THR A 161 17.48 -4.31 16.56
N ARG A 162 17.72 -3.79 17.76
CA ARG A 162 18.95 -4.09 18.47
C ARG A 162 19.03 -5.59 18.82
N ALA A 163 20.23 -6.11 18.76
CA ALA A 163 20.46 -7.53 19.05
C ALA A 163 20.24 -7.87 20.55
N ASP A 164 20.51 -6.91 21.42
CA ASP A 164 20.45 -7.00 22.89
C ASP A 164 19.12 -6.49 23.48
N ASP A 165 18.34 -5.73 22.69
CA ASP A 165 17.08 -5.15 23.14
C ASP A 165 16.10 -5.03 21.97
N ARG A 166 15.11 -5.92 21.90
CA ARG A 166 14.11 -5.95 20.82
C ARG A 166 13.08 -4.81 20.89
N ASP A 167 13.05 -4.06 21.97
CA ASP A 167 12.19 -2.89 22.12
C ASP A 167 12.88 -1.62 21.62
N ARG A 168 14.02 -1.77 20.95
CA ARG A 168 14.80 -0.68 20.37
C ARG A 168 15.21 -1.01 18.96
N ALA A 169 14.94 -0.09 18.05
CA ALA A 169 15.51 -0.09 16.73
C ALA A 169 16.91 0.56 16.72
N VAL A 170 17.62 0.35 15.64
CA VAL A 170 18.92 0.98 15.33
C VAL A 170 18.70 1.98 14.19
N PRO A 171 18.54 3.28 14.46
CA PRO A 171 18.26 4.28 13.40
C PRO A 171 19.32 4.29 12.29
N GLU A 172 20.59 4.02 12.63
CA GLU A 172 21.71 3.98 11.69
C GLU A 172 21.73 2.73 10.81
N SER A 173 20.81 1.79 11.01
CA SER A 173 20.67 0.58 10.18
C SER A 173 19.80 0.76 8.96
N GLU A 174 19.40 1.99 8.65
CA GLU A 174 18.55 2.29 7.51
C GLU A 174 19.12 1.74 6.20
N VAL A 175 18.26 1.03 5.47
CA VAL A 175 18.49 0.63 4.07
C VAL A 175 17.30 1.09 3.25
N ILE A 176 17.51 2.07 2.38
CA ILE A 176 16.46 2.58 1.49
C ILE A 176 16.19 1.54 0.40
N LEU A 177 14.94 1.08 0.30
CA LEU A 177 14.48 0.18 -0.75
C LEU A 177 13.97 0.98 -1.95
N LEU A 178 13.04 1.91 -1.70
CA LEU A 178 12.43 2.74 -2.72
C LEU A 178 12.56 4.22 -2.31
N LYS A 179 12.87 5.06 -3.28
CA LYS A 179 12.76 6.51 -3.16
C LYS A 179 12.00 7.04 -4.37
N MET A 180 10.88 7.69 -4.12
CA MET A 180 9.93 8.15 -5.13
C MET A 180 9.83 9.67 -5.05
N PRO A 181 10.26 10.40 -6.10
CA PRO A 181 10.06 11.85 -6.18
C PRO A 181 8.58 12.21 -6.04
N ASP A 182 8.29 13.19 -5.19
CA ASP A 182 6.94 13.70 -4.96
C ASP A 182 6.93 15.23 -5.01
N GLU A 183 6.14 15.79 -5.94
CA GLU A 183 6.10 17.23 -6.18
C GLU A 183 5.16 17.98 -5.21
N PHE A 184 4.22 17.25 -4.57
CA PHE A 184 3.20 17.83 -3.70
C PHE A 184 3.29 17.25 -2.29
N GLY A 185 2.71 17.93 -1.32
CA GLY A 185 2.71 17.52 0.08
C GLY A 185 1.46 16.73 0.50
N ASN A 186 0.69 16.20 -0.45
CA ASN A 186 -0.54 15.45 -0.20
C ASN A 186 -0.64 14.23 -1.13
N HIS A 187 -1.55 13.31 -0.83
CA HIS A 187 -1.72 12.01 -1.48
C HIS A 187 -0.45 11.16 -1.40
N ASN A 188 0.10 11.07 -0.20
CA ASN A 188 1.35 10.35 0.02
C ASN A 188 1.16 8.83 0.16
N GLY A 189 -0.06 8.33 0.36
CA GLY A 189 -0.32 6.92 0.64
C GLY A 189 0.29 6.48 1.97
N GLY A 190 1.18 5.49 1.96
CA GLY A 190 2.03 5.12 3.10
C GLY A 190 1.66 3.82 3.80
N GLY A 191 0.65 3.10 3.33
CA GLY A 191 0.31 1.78 3.87
C GLY A 191 1.37 0.74 3.52
N LEU A 192 1.75 -0.07 4.52
CA LEU A 192 2.65 -1.21 4.39
C LEU A 192 1.99 -2.46 4.97
N ALA A 193 2.02 -3.56 4.22
CA ALA A 193 1.53 -4.85 4.70
C ALA A 193 2.30 -6.00 4.05
N PHE A 194 2.65 -7.02 4.81
CA PHE A 194 3.11 -8.29 4.22
C PHE A 194 1.90 -9.12 3.82
N GLY A 195 1.92 -9.61 2.58
CA GLY A 195 0.94 -10.55 2.07
C GLY A 195 1.13 -11.95 2.63
N PRO A 196 0.12 -12.83 2.48
CA PRO A 196 0.22 -14.25 2.85
C PRO A 196 1.29 -15.00 2.01
N ASP A 197 1.73 -14.41 0.92
CA ASP A 197 2.81 -14.88 0.04
C ASP A 197 4.21 -14.48 0.54
N GLY A 198 4.31 -13.70 1.63
CA GLY A 198 5.56 -13.25 2.24
C GLY A 198 6.18 -12.02 1.59
N TYR A 199 5.57 -11.43 0.57
CA TYR A 199 6.04 -10.21 -0.07
C TYR A 199 5.50 -8.95 0.60
N LEU A 200 6.25 -7.84 0.48
CA LEU A 200 5.83 -6.54 1.00
C LEU A 200 4.98 -5.81 -0.03
N TYR A 201 3.76 -5.44 0.38
CA TYR A 201 2.85 -4.60 -0.37
C TYR A 201 2.91 -3.17 0.17
N ILE A 202 2.95 -2.21 -0.75
CA ILE A 202 3.19 -0.79 -0.46
C ILE A 202 2.13 0.01 -1.20
N SER A 203 1.38 0.85 -0.48
CA SER A 203 0.45 1.78 -1.14
C SER A 203 1.10 3.14 -1.35
N THR A 204 0.93 3.69 -2.57
CA THR A 204 1.44 5.00 -2.97
C THR A 204 0.30 5.84 -3.53
N GLY A 205 0.19 7.09 -3.11
CA GLY A 205 -0.74 8.04 -3.71
C GLY A 205 -0.32 8.51 -5.09
N ASP A 206 -1.17 9.29 -5.75
CA ASP A 206 -0.92 9.81 -7.11
C ASP A 206 0.17 10.92 -7.14
N GLY A 207 0.70 11.31 -5.97
CA GLY A 207 1.69 12.37 -5.81
C GLY A 207 1.07 13.74 -5.66
N GLY A 208 -0.26 13.81 -5.45
CA GLY A 208 -0.96 15.04 -5.06
C GLY A 208 -1.39 15.96 -6.18
N GLY A 209 -1.90 17.12 -5.77
CA GLY A 209 -2.59 18.03 -6.66
C GLY A 209 -4.01 17.57 -6.99
N GLY A 210 -4.91 18.49 -7.31
CA GLY A 210 -6.30 18.12 -7.65
C GLY A 210 -6.40 17.44 -9.01
N GLY A 211 -7.03 16.26 -9.08
CA GLY A 211 -7.34 15.56 -10.31
C GLY A 211 -6.14 14.92 -11.00
N ASP A 212 -5.12 14.53 -10.25
CA ASP A 212 -3.93 13.83 -10.74
C ASP A 212 -3.24 14.56 -11.93
N PRO A 213 -2.59 15.70 -11.69
CA PRO A 213 -1.98 16.49 -12.77
C PRO A 213 -0.79 15.77 -13.43
N LEU A 214 -0.23 14.74 -12.77
CA LEU A 214 0.88 13.94 -13.27
C LEU A 214 0.43 12.73 -14.08
N ASP A 215 -0.89 12.45 -14.12
CA ASP A 215 -1.51 11.28 -14.75
C ASP A 215 -0.97 9.95 -14.18
N SER A 216 -0.62 9.96 -12.88
CA SER A 216 0.01 8.84 -12.18
C SER A 216 -0.89 7.60 -12.15
N GLY A 217 -2.21 7.79 -12.03
CA GLY A 217 -3.20 6.71 -12.02
C GLY A 217 -3.10 5.82 -13.26
N ARG A 218 -2.91 6.43 -14.42
CA ARG A 218 -2.92 5.76 -15.75
C ARG A 218 -1.54 5.29 -16.22
N ARG A 219 -0.47 5.84 -15.67
CA ARG A 219 0.91 5.55 -16.11
C ARG A 219 1.46 4.29 -15.45
N LEU A 220 2.18 3.48 -16.23
CA LEU A 220 2.89 2.30 -15.73
C LEU A 220 4.40 2.55 -15.52
N ASP A 221 4.93 3.68 -15.96
CA ASP A 221 6.35 4.04 -15.81
C ASP A 221 6.65 4.81 -14.50
N THR A 222 5.65 4.96 -13.62
CA THR A 222 5.76 5.54 -12.29
C THR A 222 5.36 4.56 -11.19
N LEU A 223 5.86 4.76 -9.97
CA LEU A 223 5.47 4.01 -8.78
C LEU A 223 4.32 4.67 -8.00
N LEU A 224 3.86 5.86 -8.42
CA LEU A 224 2.78 6.61 -7.78
C LEU A 224 1.40 6.10 -8.24
N ALA A 225 0.36 6.27 -7.42
CA ALA A 225 -1.02 5.82 -7.66
C ALA A 225 -1.15 4.29 -7.80
N LYS A 226 -0.45 3.53 -6.94
CA LYS A 226 -0.26 2.08 -7.07
C LYS A 226 -0.35 1.33 -5.74
N ILE A 227 -0.62 0.03 -5.84
CA ILE A 227 -0.08 -0.92 -4.88
C ILE A 227 1.13 -1.57 -5.54
N LEU A 228 2.28 -1.47 -4.87
CA LEU A 228 3.52 -2.13 -5.28
C LEU A 228 3.68 -3.43 -4.51
N ARG A 229 4.39 -4.41 -5.09
CA ARG A 229 4.72 -5.69 -4.45
C ARG A 229 6.17 -6.05 -4.73
N ILE A 230 6.96 -6.19 -3.66
CA ILE A 230 8.39 -6.47 -3.73
C ILE A 230 8.78 -7.61 -2.79
N ASP A 231 9.83 -8.34 -3.17
CA ASP A 231 10.49 -9.33 -2.32
C ASP A 231 11.62 -8.65 -1.55
N THR A 232 11.51 -8.64 -0.24
CA THR A 232 12.48 -7.98 0.65
C THR A 232 13.68 -8.84 1.01
N ASP A 233 13.74 -10.09 0.54
CA ASP A 233 14.82 -11.05 0.81
C ASP A 233 15.84 -11.14 -0.34
N ALA A 234 16.19 -9.95 -0.87
CA ALA A 234 17.26 -9.86 -1.86
C ALA A 234 18.62 -10.31 -1.31
N GLU A 235 19.48 -10.80 -2.19
CA GLU A 235 20.85 -11.16 -1.84
C GLU A 235 21.62 -9.98 -1.22
N PRO A 236 22.45 -10.20 -0.18
CA PRO A 236 23.22 -9.13 0.44
C PRO A 236 24.07 -8.35 -0.58
N GLY A 237 23.85 -7.01 -0.64
CA GLY A 237 24.54 -6.13 -1.57
C GLY A 237 23.89 -6.05 -2.95
N ALA A 238 22.69 -6.56 -3.11
CA ALA A 238 21.89 -6.31 -4.31
C ALA A 238 21.59 -4.81 -4.47
N ASP A 239 21.45 -4.38 -5.72
CA ASP A 239 21.05 -3.04 -6.10
C ASP A 239 20.03 -3.14 -7.25
N PRO A 240 18.76 -2.87 -6.98
CA PRO A 240 18.16 -2.43 -5.71
C PRO A 240 18.20 -3.50 -4.60
N PRO A 241 18.07 -3.12 -3.32
CA PRO A 241 18.13 -4.04 -2.17
C PRO A 241 16.77 -4.77 -1.94
N TYR A 242 16.09 -5.11 -3.00
CA TYR A 242 14.88 -5.94 -3.07
C TYR A 242 14.87 -6.70 -4.41
N ALA A 243 14.02 -7.71 -4.52
CA ALA A 243 13.79 -8.40 -5.79
C ALA A 243 12.34 -8.18 -6.27
N ILE A 244 12.11 -8.44 -7.54
CA ILE A 244 10.78 -8.40 -8.15
C ILE A 244 10.23 -9.84 -8.17
N PRO A 245 9.07 -10.10 -7.54
CA PRO A 245 8.39 -11.38 -7.69
C PRO A 245 8.08 -11.67 -9.16
N ALA A 246 8.41 -12.89 -9.62
CA ALA A 246 8.33 -13.24 -11.05
C ALA A 246 6.89 -13.25 -11.60
N ASP A 247 5.91 -13.33 -10.71
CA ASP A 247 4.47 -13.31 -10.98
C ASP A 247 3.82 -11.94 -10.83
N ASN A 248 4.60 -10.86 -10.65
CA ASN A 248 4.06 -9.51 -10.74
C ASN A 248 3.52 -9.26 -12.15
N PRO A 249 2.32 -8.65 -12.28
CA PRO A 249 1.57 -8.62 -13.54
C PRO A 249 2.27 -7.87 -14.68
N PHE A 250 3.18 -6.94 -14.36
CA PHE A 250 3.86 -6.11 -15.34
C PHE A 250 5.31 -6.53 -15.61
N VAL A 251 5.74 -7.69 -15.09
CA VAL A 251 7.06 -8.27 -15.41
C VAL A 251 7.17 -8.55 -16.91
N GLY A 252 8.23 -8.00 -17.55
CA GLY A 252 8.45 -8.14 -18.99
C GLY A 252 7.62 -7.20 -19.86
N THR A 253 6.83 -6.30 -19.29
CA THR A 253 6.11 -5.25 -20.04
C THR A 253 7.04 -4.07 -20.29
N ASP A 254 7.26 -3.74 -21.56
CA ASP A 254 8.16 -2.65 -21.97
C ASP A 254 7.69 -1.30 -21.39
N GLY A 255 8.61 -0.62 -20.69
CA GLY A 255 8.36 0.69 -20.10
C GLY A 255 7.57 0.70 -18.78
N ALA A 256 7.06 -0.45 -18.34
CA ALA A 256 6.37 -0.53 -17.05
C ALA A 256 7.34 -0.78 -15.88
N ARG A 257 6.99 -0.22 -14.71
CA ARG A 257 7.64 -0.56 -13.44
C ARG A 257 7.20 -1.95 -13.02
N GLN A 258 8.16 -2.81 -12.75
CA GLN A 258 7.90 -4.23 -12.46
C GLN A 258 7.44 -4.48 -11.01
N GLU A 259 7.60 -3.47 -10.16
CA GLU A 259 7.11 -3.46 -8.78
C GLU A 259 5.58 -3.38 -8.70
N ILE A 260 4.90 -2.94 -9.76
CA ILE A 260 3.46 -2.67 -9.78
C ILE A 260 2.68 -3.97 -9.62
N TRP A 261 1.74 -3.97 -8.65
CA TRP A 261 0.75 -5.02 -8.42
C TRP A 261 -0.66 -4.60 -8.84
N LEU A 262 -1.10 -3.38 -8.45
CA LEU A 262 -2.39 -2.79 -8.81
C LEU A 262 -2.21 -1.35 -9.27
N THR A 263 -3.14 -0.85 -10.09
CA THR A 263 -3.12 0.49 -10.68
C THR A 263 -4.42 1.24 -10.44
N GLY A 264 -4.45 2.52 -10.79
CA GLY A 264 -5.67 3.32 -10.83
C GLY A 264 -6.21 3.70 -9.43
N LEU A 265 -5.31 3.94 -8.48
CA LEU A 265 -5.64 4.39 -7.13
C LEU A 265 -5.28 5.88 -6.96
N ARG A 266 -6.01 6.60 -6.11
CA ARG A 266 -5.77 8.03 -5.89
C ARG A 266 -4.86 8.28 -4.69
N ASN A 267 -5.30 7.91 -3.50
CA ASN A 267 -4.56 8.05 -2.25
C ASN A 267 -4.90 6.87 -1.32
N PRO A 268 -4.44 5.66 -1.67
CA PRO A 268 -4.70 4.45 -0.88
C PRO A 268 -4.01 4.58 0.48
N TRP A 269 -4.76 5.10 1.47
CA TRP A 269 -4.24 5.51 2.76
C TRP A 269 -3.87 4.33 3.64
N ARG A 270 -4.79 3.34 3.82
CA ARG A 270 -4.51 2.12 4.59
C ARG A 270 -4.87 0.88 3.79
N ILE A 271 -3.97 -0.07 3.87
CA ILE A 271 -4.14 -1.39 3.27
C ILE A 271 -3.98 -2.46 4.35
N ARG A 272 -4.82 -3.49 4.31
CA ARG A 272 -4.76 -4.63 5.23
C ARG A 272 -5.16 -5.92 4.52
N PHE A 273 -4.45 -6.99 4.83
CA PHE A 273 -4.86 -8.33 4.42
C PHE A 273 -5.86 -8.91 5.42
N ASP A 274 -6.93 -9.48 4.92
CA ASP A 274 -7.74 -10.39 5.73
C ASP A 274 -6.94 -11.68 5.97
N ARG A 275 -6.53 -11.91 7.23
CA ARG A 275 -5.70 -13.09 7.60
C ARG A 275 -6.36 -14.43 7.32
N ALA A 276 -7.68 -14.48 7.13
CA ALA A 276 -8.41 -15.72 6.87
C ALA A 276 -8.54 -16.04 5.38
N THR A 277 -8.71 -15.03 4.53
CA THR A 277 -8.91 -15.21 3.09
C THR A 277 -7.70 -14.86 2.25
N GLY A 278 -6.84 -13.97 2.75
CA GLY A 278 -5.72 -13.39 2.00
C GLY A 278 -6.13 -12.27 1.05
N ASP A 279 -7.36 -11.79 1.11
CA ASP A 279 -7.83 -10.65 0.33
C ASP A 279 -7.19 -9.35 0.83
N LEU A 280 -6.73 -8.50 -0.08
CA LEU A 280 -6.19 -7.19 0.22
C LEU A 280 -7.32 -6.14 0.18
N TRP A 281 -7.55 -5.50 1.32
CA TRP A 281 -8.50 -4.41 1.50
C TRP A 281 -7.79 -3.07 1.46
N ILE A 282 -8.32 -2.12 0.72
CA ILE A 282 -7.70 -0.83 0.43
C ILE A 282 -8.73 0.25 0.72
N GLY A 283 -8.39 1.23 1.57
CA GLY A 283 -9.15 2.46 1.72
C GLY A 283 -8.54 3.53 0.83
N ASP A 284 -9.21 3.87 -0.26
CA ASP A 284 -8.74 4.87 -1.22
C ASP A 284 -9.49 6.18 -1.08
N VAL A 285 -8.78 7.25 -0.74
CA VAL A 285 -9.36 8.57 -0.48
C VAL A 285 -9.72 9.26 -1.79
N GLY A 286 -10.98 9.59 -1.95
CA GLY A 286 -11.52 10.22 -3.12
C GLY A 286 -11.17 11.71 -3.29
N GLN A 287 -11.59 12.30 -4.42
CA GLN A 287 -11.25 13.69 -4.75
C GLN A 287 -12.26 14.70 -4.19
N GLY A 288 -13.54 14.46 -4.32
CA GLY A 288 -14.53 15.45 -3.94
C GLY A 288 -15.98 14.98 -3.96
N GLN A 289 -16.24 13.73 -4.29
CA GLN A 289 -17.59 13.18 -4.36
C GLN A 289 -17.74 11.85 -3.63
N ARG A 290 -16.74 10.96 -3.74
CA ARG A 290 -16.80 9.59 -3.25
C ARG A 290 -15.56 9.22 -2.48
N GLU A 291 -15.76 8.53 -1.38
CA GLU A 291 -14.78 7.76 -0.65
C GLU A 291 -15.04 6.29 -0.91
N GLU A 292 -13.99 5.46 -1.07
CA GLU A 292 -14.17 4.08 -1.52
C GLU A 292 -13.31 3.06 -0.78
N ILE A 293 -13.79 1.82 -0.78
CA ILE A 293 -13.05 0.65 -0.35
C ILE A 293 -12.93 -0.30 -1.52
N ASP A 294 -11.70 -0.61 -1.86
CA ASP A 294 -11.34 -1.55 -2.91
C ASP A 294 -10.88 -2.88 -2.34
N VAL A 295 -11.04 -3.94 -3.11
CA VAL A 295 -10.59 -5.28 -2.73
C VAL A 295 -9.92 -5.98 -3.90
N ALA A 296 -8.67 -6.38 -3.68
CA ALA A 296 -8.03 -7.37 -4.53
C ALA A 296 -8.14 -8.75 -3.86
N ARG A 297 -8.81 -9.70 -4.52
CA ARG A 297 -8.92 -11.06 -4.02
C ARG A 297 -7.54 -11.73 -3.94
N ALA A 298 -7.39 -12.69 -3.04
CA ALA A 298 -6.12 -13.36 -2.76
C ALA A 298 -5.38 -13.78 -4.04
N GLY A 299 -4.15 -13.27 -4.22
CA GLY A 299 -3.31 -13.59 -5.37
C GLY A 299 -3.73 -12.97 -6.71
N VAL A 300 -4.74 -12.07 -6.72
CA VAL A 300 -5.17 -11.38 -7.94
C VAL A 300 -4.45 -10.05 -8.07
N GLY A 301 -3.55 -9.94 -9.04
CA GLY A 301 -2.86 -8.71 -9.42
C GLY A 301 -3.32 -8.19 -10.78
N GLY A 302 -2.85 -7.00 -11.16
CA GLY A 302 -3.14 -6.39 -12.45
C GLY A 302 -4.50 -5.71 -12.55
N LEU A 303 -5.21 -5.53 -11.42
CA LEU A 303 -6.47 -4.77 -11.39
C LEU A 303 -6.19 -3.27 -11.57
N ASP A 304 -7.11 -2.58 -12.24
CA ASP A 304 -7.15 -1.13 -12.41
C ASP A 304 -8.44 -0.61 -11.75
N PHE A 305 -8.32 0.20 -10.68
CA PHE A 305 -9.44 0.76 -9.94
C PHE A 305 -9.96 2.09 -10.53
N GLY A 306 -9.36 2.54 -11.63
CA GLY A 306 -9.95 3.53 -12.53
C GLY A 306 -9.54 4.98 -12.29
N TRP A 307 -8.85 5.34 -11.20
CA TRP A 307 -8.35 6.70 -11.03
C TRP A 307 -7.32 7.04 -12.13
N ASN A 308 -7.40 8.13 -12.82
CA ASN A 308 -8.15 9.37 -12.66
C ASN A 308 -9.31 9.52 -13.68
N VAL A 309 -9.87 8.44 -14.15
CA VAL A 309 -11.05 8.42 -15.02
C VAL A 309 -12.32 8.25 -14.19
N MET A 310 -12.23 7.43 -13.14
CA MET A 310 -13.28 7.18 -12.16
C MET A 310 -12.96 7.83 -10.82
N GLU A 311 -14.00 8.12 -10.02
CA GLU A 311 -13.99 8.38 -8.59
C GLU A 311 -15.10 7.54 -7.98
N GLY A 312 -14.77 6.46 -7.28
CA GLY A 312 -15.73 5.42 -6.93
C GLY A 312 -16.35 4.79 -8.17
N SER A 313 -17.65 4.61 -8.13
CA SER A 313 -18.44 4.14 -9.28
C SER A 313 -18.83 5.23 -10.28
N SER A 314 -18.35 6.46 -10.09
CA SER A 314 -18.74 7.64 -10.89
C SER A 314 -17.62 8.07 -11.83
N CYS A 315 -17.99 8.59 -13.02
CA CYS A 315 -17.04 9.20 -13.93
C CYS A 315 -16.45 10.50 -13.36
N PHE A 316 -15.13 10.62 -13.39
CA PHE A 316 -14.42 11.82 -12.94
C PHE A 316 -14.01 12.74 -14.10
N ARG A 317 -13.36 12.22 -15.15
CA ARG A 317 -12.82 13.05 -16.26
C ARG A 317 -13.64 13.02 -17.55
N ASP A 318 -14.16 11.90 -17.96
CA ASP A 318 -14.61 11.68 -19.35
C ASP A 318 -16.14 11.71 -19.54
N GLY A 319 -16.89 12.34 -18.62
CA GLY A 319 -18.34 12.44 -18.72
C GLY A 319 -19.07 11.14 -18.35
N ASP A 320 -20.17 10.81 -19.04
CA ASP A 320 -21.07 9.73 -18.62
C ASP A 320 -20.72 8.33 -19.16
N ASP A 321 -19.62 8.16 -19.90
CA ASP A 321 -19.25 6.89 -20.55
C ASP A 321 -17.77 6.55 -20.30
N CYS A 322 -17.39 6.51 -19.02
CA CYS A 322 -16.01 6.27 -18.59
C CYS A 322 -15.74 4.82 -18.16
N LEU A 323 -16.79 4.08 -17.79
CA LEU A 323 -16.65 2.72 -17.31
C LEU A 323 -16.38 1.77 -18.50
N THR A 324 -15.28 1.03 -18.42
CA THR A 324 -14.91 -0.02 -19.35
C THR A 324 -14.83 -1.36 -18.63
N ASP A 325 -14.89 -2.46 -19.40
CA ASP A 325 -14.81 -3.82 -18.85
C ASP A 325 -13.45 -4.13 -18.17
N ASP A 326 -12.46 -3.26 -18.38
CA ASP A 326 -11.10 -3.41 -17.82
C ASP A 326 -10.95 -2.81 -16.43
N LEU A 327 -11.93 -2.02 -15.96
CA LEU A 327 -11.88 -1.37 -14.65
C LEU A 327 -12.56 -2.21 -13.58
N THR A 328 -12.00 -2.14 -12.38
CA THR A 328 -12.52 -2.80 -11.18
C THR A 328 -13.22 -1.77 -10.31
N LEU A 329 -14.52 -1.97 -10.06
CA LEU A 329 -15.28 -1.08 -9.18
C LEU A 329 -14.99 -1.40 -7.70
N PRO A 330 -15.13 -0.39 -6.80
CA PRO A 330 -15.04 -0.61 -5.37
C PRO A 330 -16.16 -1.54 -4.85
N VAL A 331 -15.91 -2.19 -3.71
CA VAL A 331 -16.93 -3.03 -3.06
C VAL A 331 -17.91 -2.21 -2.22
N THR A 332 -17.51 -1.02 -1.80
CA THR A 332 -18.36 -0.03 -1.14
C THR A 332 -17.84 1.38 -1.36
N GLU A 333 -18.75 2.34 -1.35
CA GLU A 333 -18.46 3.77 -1.41
C GLU A 333 -19.47 4.55 -0.58
N TYR A 334 -19.10 5.78 -0.19
CA TYR A 334 -20.00 6.75 0.43
C TYR A 334 -19.71 8.17 -0.06
N GLY A 335 -20.71 9.05 0.05
CA GLY A 335 -20.58 10.42 -0.41
C GLY A 335 -19.93 11.35 0.60
N HIS A 336 -19.45 12.51 0.13
CA HIS A 336 -18.86 13.55 0.97
C HIS A 336 -19.87 14.26 1.91
N ASP A 337 -21.14 13.93 1.86
CA ASP A 337 -22.14 14.27 2.87
C ASP A 337 -22.09 13.37 4.13
N GLU A 338 -21.38 12.25 4.05
CA GLU A 338 -21.18 11.30 5.16
C GLU A 338 -19.77 11.35 5.76
N GLY A 339 -18.75 11.66 4.96
CA GLY A 339 -17.37 11.78 5.36
C GLY A 339 -16.55 12.47 4.28
N CYS A 340 -15.24 12.60 4.43
CA CYS A 340 -14.40 13.29 3.44
C CYS A 340 -12.99 12.68 3.29
N SER A 341 -12.68 11.61 4.01
CA SER A 341 -11.39 10.94 3.93
C SER A 341 -11.50 9.56 4.56
N VAL A 342 -11.70 8.56 3.73
CA VAL A 342 -11.78 7.18 4.20
C VAL A 342 -10.46 6.74 4.83
N THR A 343 -10.53 6.24 6.04
CA THR A 343 -9.34 5.70 6.72
C THR A 343 -8.97 4.31 6.21
N GLY A 344 -9.95 3.57 5.66
CA GLY A 344 -9.84 2.15 5.45
C GLY A 344 -10.16 1.37 6.73
N GLY A 345 -9.74 0.12 6.81
CA GLY A 345 -10.12 -0.72 7.92
C GLY A 345 -9.51 -2.12 7.90
N ALA A 346 -10.14 -3.05 8.63
CA ALA A 346 -9.73 -4.45 8.68
C ALA A 346 -10.92 -5.40 8.92
N VAL A 347 -10.79 -6.64 8.46
CA VAL A 347 -11.76 -7.69 8.76
C VAL A 347 -11.49 -8.25 10.16
N TYR A 348 -12.48 -8.19 11.03
CA TYR A 348 -12.34 -8.72 12.38
C TYR A 348 -12.24 -10.25 12.38
N ARG A 349 -11.14 -10.77 12.91
CA ARG A 349 -10.86 -12.20 13.03
C ARG A 349 -10.57 -12.66 14.46
N GLY A 350 -10.71 -11.75 15.43
CA GLY A 350 -10.58 -12.04 16.85
C GLY A 350 -11.69 -12.94 17.41
N GLU A 351 -11.55 -13.31 18.67
CA GLU A 351 -12.50 -14.17 19.37
C GLU A 351 -13.26 -13.47 20.50
N ALA A 352 -12.73 -12.31 20.96
CA ALA A 352 -13.33 -11.60 22.09
C ALA A 352 -14.68 -10.94 21.74
N GLN A 353 -14.93 -10.66 20.45
CA GLN A 353 -16.15 -10.02 19.96
C GLN A 353 -16.88 -10.92 18.94
N PRO A 354 -17.58 -11.99 19.38
CA PRO A 354 -18.19 -12.99 18.45
C PRO A 354 -19.18 -12.37 17.46
N ALA A 355 -19.91 -11.31 17.85
CA ALA A 355 -20.87 -10.62 16.98
C ALA A 355 -20.20 -9.81 15.86
N LEU A 356 -18.90 -9.43 16.04
CA LEU A 356 -18.12 -8.71 15.02
C LEU A 356 -17.39 -9.65 14.07
N ARG A 357 -17.29 -10.94 14.40
CA ARG A 357 -16.47 -11.89 13.65
C ARG A 357 -16.91 -11.98 12.19
N GLY A 358 -15.95 -11.72 11.30
CA GLY A 358 -16.16 -11.75 9.86
C GLY A 358 -16.56 -10.42 9.24
N TRP A 359 -16.93 -9.40 10.02
CA TRP A 359 -17.23 -8.09 9.49
C TRP A 359 -15.94 -7.31 9.16
N TYR A 360 -15.95 -6.62 8.03
CA TYR A 360 -14.97 -5.56 7.74
C TYR A 360 -15.41 -4.30 8.44
N VAL A 361 -14.53 -3.70 9.24
CA VAL A 361 -14.77 -2.45 9.98
C VAL A 361 -13.97 -1.35 9.32
N LEU A 362 -14.62 -0.23 8.95
CA LEU A 362 -13.99 0.94 8.36
C LEU A 362 -14.40 2.22 9.09
N SER A 363 -13.62 3.28 8.89
CA SER A 363 -13.89 4.59 9.46
C SER A 363 -13.54 5.71 8.47
N ASP A 364 -14.01 6.92 8.78
CA ASP A 364 -13.69 8.16 8.10
C ASP A 364 -13.00 9.13 9.07
N TYR A 365 -11.89 9.71 8.61
CA TYR A 365 -11.06 10.63 9.40
C TYR A 365 -11.75 11.94 9.76
N CYS A 366 -12.57 12.49 8.85
CA CYS A 366 -13.23 13.78 9.02
C CYS A 366 -14.45 13.70 9.93
N SER A 367 -15.30 12.71 9.67
CA SER A 367 -16.58 12.58 10.35
C SER A 367 -16.50 11.75 11.63
N GLY A 368 -15.48 10.90 11.76
CA GLY A 368 -15.36 9.95 12.87
C GLY A 368 -16.44 8.86 12.85
N ARG A 369 -17.13 8.67 11.73
CA ARG A 369 -18.09 7.60 11.53
C ARG A 369 -17.38 6.27 11.36
N PHE A 370 -18.00 5.22 11.86
CA PHE A 370 -17.64 3.84 11.61
C PHE A 370 -18.78 3.12 10.92
N TRP A 371 -18.42 2.26 10.00
CA TRP A 371 -19.34 1.36 9.32
C TRP A 371 -18.80 -0.06 9.37
N VAL A 372 -19.67 -1.01 9.06
CA VAL A 372 -19.32 -2.40 8.84
C VAL A 372 -19.80 -2.86 7.48
N LEU A 373 -19.06 -3.79 6.87
CA LEU A 373 -19.37 -4.37 5.58
C LEU A 373 -19.23 -5.89 5.67
N ASP A 374 -20.15 -6.63 5.04
CA ASP A 374 -20.01 -8.07 4.84
C ASP A 374 -18.99 -8.34 3.73
N PRO A 375 -17.80 -8.92 4.02
CA PRO A 375 -16.76 -9.17 3.01
C PRO A 375 -17.14 -10.19 1.94
N ALA A 376 -18.18 -10.96 2.16
CA ALA A 376 -18.66 -11.94 1.18
C ALA A 376 -19.48 -11.31 0.04
N ARG A 377 -19.71 -10.00 0.09
CA ARG A 377 -20.40 -9.30 -1.00
C ARG A 377 -19.43 -9.06 -2.16
N ASP A 378 -19.89 -9.40 -3.35
CA ASP A 378 -19.16 -9.17 -4.60
C ASP A 378 -19.73 -7.99 -5.41
N GLU A 379 -20.78 -7.35 -4.91
CA GLU A 379 -21.44 -6.21 -5.58
C GLU A 379 -21.25 -4.93 -4.75
N LEU A 380 -21.08 -3.82 -5.44
CA LEU A 380 -21.07 -2.49 -4.83
C LEU A 380 -22.33 -2.27 -3.99
N ALA A 381 -22.15 -2.01 -2.72
CA ALA A 381 -23.24 -1.74 -1.79
C ALA A 381 -22.82 -0.73 -0.72
N PRO A 382 -23.72 0.15 -0.27
CA PRO A 382 -23.40 1.09 0.80
C PRO A 382 -23.01 0.32 2.08
N PRO A 383 -22.04 0.84 2.84
CA PRO A 383 -21.64 0.24 4.11
C PRO A 383 -22.73 0.45 5.17
N LEU A 384 -22.78 -0.43 6.17
CA LEU A 384 -23.78 -0.35 7.23
C LEU A 384 -23.24 0.51 8.39
N PHE A 385 -23.94 1.58 8.71
CA PHE A 385 -23.57 2.46 9.83
C PHE A 385 -23.50 1.70 11.16
N ALA A 386 -22.42 1.88 11.89
CA ALA A 386 -22.17 1.20 13.16
C ALA A 386 -22.05 2.16 14.35
N MET A 387 -21.40 3.31 14.20
CA MET A 387 -21.31 4.36 15.22
C MET A 387 -20.75 5.67 14.67
N ASN A 388 -20.87 6.75 15.43
CA ASN A 388 -20.14 8.00 15.22
C ASN A 388 -19.33 8.34 16.47
N SER A 389 -18.00 8.31 16.36
CA SER A 389 -17.08 8.55 17.46
C SER A 389 -16.76 10.02 17.68
N GLN A 390 -16.97 10.88 16.66
CA GLN A 390 -16.54 12.28 16.62
C GLN A 390 -15.01 12.43 16.81
N ARG A 391 -14.22 11.43 16.38
CA ARG A 391 -12.77 11.36 16.48
C ARG A 391 -12.12 11.39 15.10
N SER A 392 -10.87 11.83 15.02
CA SER A 392 -10.08 11.77 13.78
C SER A 392 -9.33 10.43 13.69
N ILE A 393 -10.05 9.40 13.24
CA ILE A 393 -9.48 8.05 13.15
C ILE A 393 -8.55 7.96 11.94
N SER A 394 -7.27 7.71 12.18
CA SER A 394 -6.22 7.68 11.15
C SER A 394 -5.80 6.28 10.73
N ALA A 395 -6.05 5.26 11.55
CA ALA A 395 -5.83 3.86 11.20
C ALA A 395 -6.75 2.93 11.99
N ILE A 396 -7.09 1.79 11.37
CA ILE A 396 -7.65 0.61 12.02
C ILE A 396 -6.71 -0.55 11.70
N ALA A 397 -6.30 -1.29 12.72
CA ALA A 397 -5.48 -2.48 12.56
C ALA A 397 -5.82 -3.53 13.63
N GLU A 398 -5.42 -4.76 13.36
CA GLU A 398 -5.56 -5.86 14.30
C GLU A 398 -4.31 -6.05 15.15
N ASP A 399 -4.47 -6.66 16.30
CA ASP A 399 -3.36 -7.24 17.06
C ASP A 399 -3.07 -8.69 16.63
N ALA A 400 -2.15 -9.33 17.33
CA ALA A 400 -1.80 -10.74 17.10
C ALA A 400 -2.99 -11.70 17.26
N ALA A 401 -3.95 -11.37 18.13
CA ALA A 401 -5.16 -12.15 18.38
C ALA A 401 -6.29 -11.86 17.39
N GLY A 402 -6.15 -10.83 16.54
CA GLY A 402 -7.17 -10.39 15.60
C GLY A 402 -8.20 -9.43 16.19
N GLU A 403 -7.91 -8.88 17.38
CA GLU A 403 -8.71 -7.82 17.98
C GLU A 403 -8.40 -6.48 17.30
N LEU A 404 -9.41 -5.65 17.08
CA LEU A 404 -9.24 -4.39 16.35
C LEU A 404 -8.97 -3.22 17.29
N TYR A 405 -8.03 -2.40 16.86
CA TYR A 405 -7.66 -1.13 17.48
C TYR A 405 -7.73 -0.01 16.44
N ALA A 406 -7.93 1.21 16.93
CA ALA A 406 -7.88 2.41 16.10
C ALA A 406 -7.02 3.49 16.75
N THR A 407 -6.36 4.29 15.90
CA THR A 407 -5.63 5.49 16.33
C THR A 407 -6.51 6.72 16.18
N ASP A 408 -6.60 7.53 17.21
CA ASP A 408 -7.19 8.85 17.19
C ASP A 408 -6.08 9.90 17.05
N HIS A 409 -5.88 10.36 15.84
CA HIS A 409 -4.83 11.31 15.48
C HIS A 409 -4.96 12.64 16.22
N GLY A 410 -6.20 13.14 16.35
CA GLY A 410 -6.48 14.45 16.94
C GLY A 410 -6.27 14.49 18.45
N ASN A 411 -6.63 13.41 19.15
CA ASN A 411 -6.54 13.33 20.60
C ASN A 411 -5.25 12.62 21.09
N GLY A 412 -4.49 12.01 20.19
CA GLY A 412 -3.28 11.25 20.55
C GLY A 412 -3.58 10.00 21.37
N GLU A 413 -4.62 9.27 20.99
CA GLU A 413 -5.10 8.08 21.69
C GLU A 413 -5.01 6.82 20.83
N LEU A 414 -4.81 5.69 21.51
CA LEU A 414 -5.10 4.36 20.97
C LEU A 414 -6.37 3.85 21.65
N VAL A 415 -7.31 3.38 20.86
CA VAL A 415 -8.59 2.83 21.33
C VAL A 415 -8.82 1.42 20.79
N ARG A 416 -9.53 0.59 21.52
CA ARG A 416 -9.99 -0.73 21.10
C ARG A 416 -11.40 -0.63 20.56
N ILE A 417 -11.68 -1.31 19.45
CA ILE A 417 -13.02 -1.39 18.86
C ILE A 417 -13.73 -2.59 19.47
N VAL A 418 -14.91 -2.36 20.03
CA VAL A 418 -15.72 -3.40 20.68
C VAL A 418 -17.19 -3.31 20.22
N VAL A 419 -17.95 -4.38 20.43
CA VAL A 419 -19.39 -4.39 20.22
C VAL A 419 -20.07 -3.76 21.45
N GLU A 420 -21.00 -2.83 21.23
CA GLU A 420 -21.73 -2.18 22.30
C GLU A 420 -22.58 -3.18 23.11
N GLY A 421 -22.34 -3.27 24.43
CA GLY A 421 -23.07 -4.14 25.33
C GLY A 421 -22.68 -5.62 25.26
N GLY A 422 -21.53 -5.93 24.63
CA GLY A 422 -20.95 -7.29 24.56
C GLY A 422 -20.25 -7.72 25.84
#